data_db84b709d9469eed3eff5e06bffc95fd
#
_entry.id   db84b709d9469eed3eff5e06bffc95fd
#
_cell.length_a   1.000
_cell.length_b   1.000
_cell.length_c   1.000
_cell.angle_alpha   90.00
_cell.angle_beta   90.00
_cell.angle_gamma   90.00
#
_symmetry.space_group_name_H-M   'P 1'
#
loop_
_entity.id
_entity.type
_entity.pdbx_description
1 polymer ?
#
loop_
_entity_poly.entity_id
_entity_poly.type
_entity_poly.pdbx_seq_one_letter_code
_entity_poly.pdbx_strand_id
1 'polypeptide(L)'
;RSALALTVVASTVGFSGFMAYACRTIDCSYATQGEMAGGPRRAASFAKWLPPEATDIRYYSQATYGTCTERLTCRCKEADMIRFAQGHAYPLATNAFTMLEYALSESASGGSAEYRRWEERRSKDPETQHRLVFGERSLPRRFISLTKSHAFDGSSCGGEWRLILVLDLDTHELTGYQWGCWL
;
A
#
# COMPACT_ATOMS: atom_id res chain seq x y z
N ARG A 1 -30.04 36.66 -10.08
CA ARG A 1 -28.99 36.69 -9.03
C ARG A 1 -29.09 35.48 -8.06
N SER A 2 -30.30 34.98 -7.77
CA SER A 2 -30.51 33.84 -6.83
C SER A 2 -30.00 32.49 -7.36
N ALA A 3 -30.14 32.22 -8.68
CA ALA A 3 -29.71 30.94 -9.27
C ALA A 3 -28.19 30.75 -9.22
N LEU A 4 -27.42 31.83 -9.45
CA LEU A 4 -25.95 31.80 -9.39
C LEU A 4 -25.43 31.52 -8.00
N ALA A 5 -26.07 32.14 -6.98
CA ALA A 5 -25.71 31.90 -5.57
C ALA A 5 -25.98 30.45 -5.14
N LEU A 6 -27.10 29.84 -5.59
CA LEU A 6 -27.45 28.46 -5.31
C LEU A 6 -26.44 27.47 -5.92
N THR A 7 -26.02 27.75 -7.18
CA THR A 7 -25.01 26.92 -7.87
C THR A 7 -23.65 26.96 -7.17
N VAL A 8 -23.19 28.13 -6.72
CA VAL A 8 -21.94 28.30 -5.99
C VAL A 8 -21.98 27.56 -4.65
N VAL A 9 -23.07 27.69 -3.90
CA VAL A 9 -23.24 26.97 -2.62
C VAL A 9 -23.27 25.46 -2.81
N ALA A 10 -24.02 24.96 -3.79
CA ALA A 10 -24.09 23.53 -4.10
C ALA A 10 -22.72 22.96 -4.53
N SER A 11 -21.97 23.71 -5.35
CA SER A 11 -20.62 23.32 -5.76
C SER A 11 -19.64 23.31 -4.59
N THR A 12 -19.72 24.28 -3.68
CA THR A 12 -18.83 24.38 -2.51
C THR A 12 -19.12 23.25 -1.51
N VAL A 13 -20.37 22.96 -1.24
CA VAL A 13 -20.79 21.86 -0.35
C VAL A 13 -20.42 20.51 -0.94
N GLY A 14 -20.65 20.30 -2.24
CA GLY A 14 -20.27 19.09 -2.96
C GLY A 14 -18.76 18.87 -2.94
N PHE A 15 -17.97 19.90 -3.21
CA PHE A 15 -16.51 19.84 -3.16
C PHE A 15 -15.98 19.57 -1.74
N SER A 16 -16.52 20.26 -0.73
CA SER A 16 -16.12 20.03 0.68
C SER A 16 -16.47 18.61 1.14
N GLY A 17 -17.64 18.10 0.77
CA GLY A 17 -18.04 16.71 1.05
C GLY A 17 -17.15 15.68 0.35
N PHE A 18 -16.81 15.93 -0.91
CA PHE A 18 -15.88 15.11 -1.67
C PHE A 18 -14.48 15.12 -1.05
N MET A 19 -13.95 16.27 -0.68
CA MET A 19 -12.65 16.40 -0.02
C MET A 19 -12.61 15.71 1.34
N ALA A 20 -13.66 15.84 2.15
CA ALA A 20 -13.77 15.14 3.43
C ALA A 20 -13.79 13.62 3.26
N TYR A 21 -14.46 13.12 2.22
CA TYR A 21 -14.46 11.70 1.87
C TYR A 21 -13.10 11.23 1.33
N ALA A 22 -12.48 12.01 0.44
CA ALA A 22 -11.21 11.69 -0.18
C ALA A 22 -10.03 11.70 0.81
N CYS A 23 -10.08 12.59 1.81
CA CYS A 23 -9.02 12.75 2.84
C CYS A 23 -9.31 11.95 4.13
N ARG A 24 -10.19 10.96 4.06
CA ARG A 24 -10.58 10.18 5.25
C ARG A 24 -9.47 9.24 5.70
N THR A 25 -9.15 9.31 7.00
CA THR A 25 -8.36 8.30 7.70
C THR A 25 -9.24 7.10 8.07
N ILE A 26 -8.71 5.90 7.88
CA ILE A 26 -9.30 4.63 8.33
C ILE A 26 -8.30 4.00 9.29
N ASP A 27 -8.76 3.61 10.47
CA ASP A 27 -8.00 2.86 11.47
C ASP A 27 -8.91 1.76 12.00
N CYS A 28 -8.61 0.51 11.66
CA CYS A 28 -9.46 -0.64 11.92
C CYS A 28 -8.64 -1.87 12.29
N SER A 29 -9.26 -2.76 13.07
CA SER A 29 -8.72 -4.08 13.39
C SER A 29 -9.67 -5.16 12.92
N TYR A 30 -9.11 -6.29 12.46
CA TYR A 30 -9.84 -7.45 11.96
C TYR A 30 -9.20 -8.72 12.51
N ALA A 31 -10.01 -9.70 12.88
CA ALA A 31 -9.50 -10.97 13.36
C ALA A 31 -8.88 -11.80 12.23
N THR A 32 -9.41 -11.71 11.02
CA THR A 32 -9.00 -12.51 9.85
C THR A 32 -8.95 -11.69 8.56
N GLN A 33 -8.24 -12.21 7.55
CA GLN A 33 -8.23 -11.66 6.20
C GLN A 33 -9.64 -11.61 5.58
N GLY A 34 -10.46 -12.65 5.79
CA GLY A 34 -11.83 -12.70 5.30
C GLY A 34 -12.72 -11.60 5.89
N GLU A 35 -12.56 -11.29 7.16
CA GLU A 35 -13.26 -10.20 7.82
C GLU A 35 -12.84 -8.83 7.27
N MET A 36 -11.55 -8.63 7.05
CA MET A 36 -11.01 -7.43 6.39
C MET A 36 -11.53 -7.27 4.96
N ALA A 37 -11.69 -8.36 4.22
CA ALA A 37 -12.24 -8.36 2.86
C ALA A 37 -13.71 -7.93 2.81
N GLY A 38 -14.48 -8.10 3.89
CA GLY A 38 -15.84 -7.58 4.09
C GLY A 38 -15.90 -6.14 4.60
N GLY A 39 -14.77 -5.53 4.90
CA GLY A 39 -14.66 -4.18 5.47
C GLY A 39 -14.80 -3.03 4.46
N PRO A 40 -14.41 -1.82 4.84
CA PRO A 40 -14.39 -0.66 3.95
C PRO A 40 -13.60 -0.94 2.67
N ARG A 41 -14.01 -0.37 1.54
CA ARG A 41 -13.46 -0.64 0.19
C ARG A 41 -11.92 -0.64 0.15
N ARG A 42 -11.24 0.26 0.85
CA ARG A 42 -9.76 0.31 0.89
C ARG A 42 -9.20 -0.91 1.62
N ALA A 43 -9.70 -1.21 2.81
CA ALA A 43 -9.29 -2.39 3.57
C ALA A 43 -9.57 -3.68 2.77
N ALA A 44 -10.75 -3.82 2.17
CA ALA A 44 -11.10 -4.94 1.31
C ALA A 44 -10.17 -5.08 0.09
N SER A 45 -9.74 -3.96 -0.49
CA SER A 45 -8.75 -3.96 -1.59
C SER A 45 -7.38 -4.44 -1.12
N PHE A 46 -6.93 -4.01 0.06
CA PHE A 46 -5.65 -4.45 0.63
C PHE A 46 -5.69 -5.93 1.04
N ALA A 47 -6.81 -6.41 1.55
CA ALA A 47 -6.98 -7.80 1.99
C ALA A 47 -6.63 -8.83 0.89
N LYS A 48 -6.80 -8.48 -0.39
CA LYS A 48 -6.45 -9.34 -1.54
C LYS A 48 -4.97 -9.68 -1.62
N TRP A 49 -4.13 -8.86 -0.99
CA TRP A 49 -2.68 -8.98 -1.00
C TRP A 49 -2.13 -9.73 0.22
N LEU A 50 -3.01 -10.20 1.10
CA LEU A 50 -2.63 -10.95 2.29
C LEU A 50 -2.85 -12.44 2.11
N PRO A 51 -1.98 -13.28 2.72
CA PRO A 51 -2.28 -14.69 2.88
C PRO A 51 -3.65 -14.88 3.54
N PRO A 52 -4.48 -15.83 3.05
CA PRO A 52 -5.81 -16.07 3.63
C PRO A 52 -5.79 -16.43 5.13
N GLU A 53 -4.67 -17.01 5.58
CA GLU A 53 -4.44 -17.42 6.97
C GLU A 53 -3.95 -16.28 7.88
N ALA A 54 -3.81 -15.05 7.37
CA ALA A 54 -3.42 -13.88 8.15
C ALA A 54 -4.47 -13.56 9.22
N THR A 55 -4.00 -13.31 10.44
CA THR A 55 -4.83 -13.01 11.63
C THR A 55 -4.33 -11.77 12.39
N ASP A 56 -5.11 -11.29 13.35
CA ASP A 56 -4.76 -10.13 14.20
C ASP A 56 -4.36 -8.90 13.39
N ILE A 57 -5.16 -8.57 12.39
CA ILE A 57 -4.84 -7.55 11.40
C ILE A 57 -5.17 -6.17 11.97
N ARG A 58 -4.20 -5.28 11.96
CA ARG A 58 -4.36 -3.85 12.21
C ARG A 58 -4.10 -3.10 10.92
N TYR A 59 -5.07 -2.37 10.44
CA TYR A 59 -5.02 -1.66 9.17
C TYR A 59 -5.21 -0.17 9.38
N TYR A 60 -4.30 0.61 8.80
CA TYR A 60 -4.35 2.06 8.79
C TYR A 60 -4.25 2.57 7.35
N SER A 61 -5.14 3.48 6.98
CA SER A 61 -5.12 4.15 5.69
C SER A 61 -5.31 5.64 5.86
N GLN A 62 -4.45 6.42 5.24
CA GLN A 62 -4.54 7.87 5.16
C GLN A 62 -4.52 8.29 3.69
N ALA A 63 -5.60 8.94 3.26
CA ALA A 63 -5.65 9.58 1.97
C ALA A 63 -5.52 11.08 2.14
N THR A 64 -4.75 11.68 1.24
CA THR A 64 -4.65 13.12 1.03
C THR A 64 -4.97 13.41 -0.43
N TYR A 65 -5.09 14.68 -0.81
CA TYR A 65 -5.31 15.03 -2.21
C TYR A 65 -4.17 14.46 -3.09
N GLY A 66 -4.51 13.55 -3.97
CA GLY A 66 -3.58 12.93 -4.93
C GLY A 66 -2.75 11.75 -4.40
N THR A 67 -2.73 11.45 -3.10
CA THR A 67 -1.97 10.32 -2.57
C THR A 67 -2.76 9.51 -1.54
N CYS A 68 -2.50 8.21 -1.48
CA CYS A 68 -2.99 7.35 -0.42
C CYS A 68 -1.84 6.51 0.12
N THR A 69 -1.75 6.43 1.43
CA THR A 69 -0.80 5.59 2.15
C THR A 69 -1.57 4.62 3.01
N GLU A 70 -1.24 3.36 2.91
CA GLU A 70 -1.85 2.29 3.67
C GLU A 70 -0.78 1.51 4.40
N ARG A 71 -1.03 1.17 5.65
CA ARG A 71 -0.15 0.39 6.50
C ARG A 71 -0.93 -0.72 7.16
N LEU A 72 -0.25 -1.85 7.37
CA LEU A 72 -0.85 -3.01 7.98
C LEU A 72 0.17 -3.74 8.84
N THR A 73 -0.28 -4.28 9.95
CA THR A 73 0.44 -5.32 10.70
C THR A 73 -0.50 -6.48 10.97
N CYS A 74 -0.01 -7.71 10.87
CA CYS A 74 -0.78 -8.90 11.17
C CYS A 74 0.11 -10.06 11.58
N ARG A 75 -0.48 -11.16 12.03
CA ARG A 75 0.19 -12.44 12.26
C ARG A 75 0.14 -13.29 11.00
N CYS A 76 1.27 -13.85 10.61
CA CYS A 76 1.37 -14.73 9.47
C CYS A 76 2.50 -15.76 9.68
N LYS A 77 2.27 -17.02 9.32
CA LYS A 77 3.33 -18.03 9.33
C LYS A 77 4.16 -17.95 8.06
N GLU A 78 5.44 -18.29 8.16
CA GLU A 78 6.36 -18.35 7.00
C GLU A 78 5.81 -19.22 5.87
N ALA A 79 5.33 -20.42 6.20
CA ALA A 79 4.78 -21.36 5.22
C ALA A 79 3.57 -20.80 4.47
N ASP A 80 2.72 -20.00 5.12
CA ASP A 80 1.54 -19.40 4.53
C ASP A 80 1.93 -18.25 3.59
N MET A 81 2.91 -17.44 3.97
CA MET A 81 3.46 -16.38 3.13
C MET A 81 4.13 -16.95 1.87
N ILE A 82 4.92 -18.03 2.01
CA ILE A 82 5.57 -18.72 0.88
C ILE A 82 4.52 -19.30 -0.07
N ARG A 83 3.52 -20.00 0.46
CA ARG A 83 2.44 -20.59 -0.33
C ARG A 83 1.65 -19.51 -1.10
N PHE A 84 1.34 -18.41 -0.43
CA PHE A 84 0.66 -17.27 -1.04
C PHE A 84 1.48 -16.69 -2.20
N ALA A 85 2.78 -16.43 -1.99
CA ALA A 85 3.65 -15.90 -3.02
C ALA A 85 3.77 -16.86 -4.21
N GLN A 86 3.95 -18.16 -3.97
CA GLN A 86 4.04 -19.18 -5.01
C GLN A 86 2.74 -19.28 -5.83
N GLY A 87 1.57 -19.24 -5.16
CA GLY A 87 0.27 -19.29 -5.81
C GLY A 87 -0.01 -18.13 -6.76
N HIS A 88 0.68 -17.00 -6.55
CA HIS A 88 0.55 -15.79 -7.37
C HIS A 88 1.77 -15.50 -8.24
N ALA A 89 2.77 -16.37 -8.23
CA ALA A 89 4.07 -16.18 -8.89
C ALA A 89 4.77 -14.86 -8.45
N TYR A 90 4.63 -14.46 -7.19
CA TYR A 90 5.30 -13.29 -6.66
C TYR A 90 6.72 -13.62 -6.21
N PRO A 91 7.71 -12.78 -6.57
CA PRO A 91 9.07 -12.99 -6.13
C PRO A 91 9.20 -12.73 -4.62
N LEU A 92 9.94 -13.59 -3.94
CA LEU A 92 10.30 -13.42 -2.53
C LEU A 92 11.76 -12.99 -2.41
N ALA A 93 12.04 -12.02 -1.55
CA ALA A 93 13.37 -11.59 -1.20
C ALA A 93 13.64 -11.86 0.29
N THR A 94 14.87 -12.28 0.60
CA THR A 94 15.33 -12.58 1.98
C THR A 94 16.36 -11.58 2.48
N ASN A 95 16.66 -10.56 1.70
CA ASN A 95 17.58 -9.48 2.04
C ASN A 95 17.13 -8.15 1.45
N ALA A 96 17.61 -7.06 2.06
CA ALA A 96 17.22 -5.71 1.68
C ALA A 96 17.60 -5.34 0.24
N PHE A 97 18.73 -5.83 -0.25
CA PHE A 97 19.21 -5.54 -1.61
C PHE A 97 18.25 -6.11 -2.66
N THR A 98 17.93 -7.40 -2.57
CA THR A 98 17.00 -8.06 -3.50
C THR A 98 15.58 -7.48 -3.39
N MET A 99 15.14 -7.10 -2.19
CA MET A 99 13.87 -6.42 -1.99
C MET A 99 13.81 -5.09 -2.75
N LEU A 100 14.90 -4.30 -2.70
CA LEU A 100 15.01 -3.04 -3.43
C LEU A 100 15.09 -3.25 -4.93
N GLU A 101 15.82 -4.26 -5.41
CA GLU A 101 15.88 -4.59 -6.85
C GLU A 101 14.50 -4.91 -7.41
N TYR A 102 13.69 -5.69 -6.69
CA TYR A 102 12.33 -5.99 -7.13
C TYR A 102 11.43 -4.75 -7.14
N ALA A 103 11.54 -3.91 -6.12
CA ALA A 103 10.81 -2.65 -6.08
C ALA A 103 11.16 -1.71 -7.25
N LEU A 104 12.41 -1.74 -7.70
CA LEU A 104 12.91 -0.92 -8.80
C LEU A 104 12.57 -1.50 -10.18
N SER A 105 12.71 -2.81 -10.36
CA SER A 105 12.48 -3.47 -11.66
C SER A 105 11.02 -3.35 -12.11
N GLU A 106 10.08 -3.43 -11.19
CA GLU A 106 8.65 -3.26 -11.50
C GLU A 106 8.28 -1.81 -11.81
N SER A 107 9.01 -0.83 -11.24
CA SER A 107 8.80 0.60 -11.48
C SER A 107 9.15 1.04 -12.91
N ALA A 108 10.03 0.34 -13.59
CA ALA A 108 10.53 0.74 -14.90
C ALA A 108 9.48 0.67 -16.03
N SER A 109 8.32 0.06 -15.78
CA SER A 109 7.37 -0.26 -16.85
C SER A 109 6.31 0.82 -17.16
N GLY A 110 6.12 1.87 -16.35
CA GLY A 110 4.95 2.75 -16.51
C GLY A 110 5.13 4.27 -16.38
N GLY A 111 6.24 4.78 -15.87
CA GLY A 111 6.38 6.22 -15.56
C GLY A 111 7.07 7.07 -16.64
N SER A 112 6.86 8.41 -16.60
CA SER A 112 7.66 9.35 -17.41
C SER A 112 9.15 9.23 -17.07
N ALA A 113 10.02 9.61 -18.03
CA ALA A 113 11.47 9.54 -17.83
C ALA A 113 11.95 10.39 -16.61
N GLU A 114 11.23 11.47 -16.29
CA GLU A 114 11.52 12.31 -15.12
C GLU A 114 11.09 11.64 -13.81
N TYR A 115 9.94 10.97 -13.79
CA TYR A 115 9.46 10.21 -12.65
C TYR A 115 10.40 9.05 -12.35
N ARG A 116 10.87 8.32 -13.38
CA ARG A 116 11.87 7.26 -13.24
C ARG A 116 13.20 7.78 -12.65
N ARG A 117 13.73 8.92 -13.12
CA ARG A 117 14.95 9.53 -12.56
C ARG A 117 14.79 10.03 -11.13
N TRP A 118 13.60 10.52 -10.78
CA TRP A 118 13.30 10.94 -9.42
C TRP A 118 13.20 9.72 -8.49
N GLU A 119 12.58 8.69 -8.96
CA GLU A 119 12.43 7.43 -8.28
C GLU A 119 13.74 6.68 -8.11
N GLU A 120 14.58 6.62 -9.14
CA GLU A 120 15.95 6.10 -9.04
C GLU A 120 16.79 6.82 -8.00
N ARG A 121 16.66 8.14 -7.89
CA ARG A 121 17.36 8.92 -6.87
C ARG A 121 16.85 8.63 -5.47
N ARG A 122 15.54 8.51 -5.31
CA ARG A 122 14.89 8.22 -4.03
C ARG A 122 15.06 6.77 -3.59
N SER A 123 15.08 5.86 -4.52
CA SER A 123 15.20 4.42 -4.26
C SER A 123 16.63 3.95 -4.06
N LYS A 124 17.62 4.75 -4.45
CA LYS A 124 19.04 4.51 -4.11
C LYS A 124 19.36 4.78 -2.64
N ASP A 125 18.44 5.37 -1.89
CA ASP A 125 18.57 5.53 -0.44
C ASP A 125 17.82 4.40 0.30
N PRO A 126 18.52 3.33 0.74
CA PRO A 126 17.92 2.23 1.46
C PRO A 126 17.22 2.68 2.75
N GLU A 127 17.70 3.76 3.36
CA GLU A 127 17.13 4.32 4.58
C GLU A 127 15.76 4.95 4.33
N THR A 128 15.57 5.63 3.21
CA THR A 128 14.27 6.19 2.82
C THR A 128 13.26 5.06 2.54
N GLN A 129 13.65 4.01 1.84
CA GLN A 129 12.79 2.85 1.57
C GLN A 129 12.43 2.13 2.87
N HIS A 130 13.40 1.95 3.74
CA HIS A 130 13.19 1.37 5.06
C HIS A 130 12.16 2.19 5.88
N ARG A 131 12.31 3.51 5.94
CA ARG A 131 11.38 4.39 6.66
C ARG A 131 9.96 4.36 6.10
N LEU A 132 9.80 4.18 4.79
CA LEU A 132 8.47 4.06 4.16
C LEU A 132 7.73 2.81 4.62
N VAL A 133 8.42 1.68 4.73
CA VAL A 133 7.80 0.41 5.10
C VAL A 133 7.66 0.24 6.61
N PHE A 134 8.70 0.56 7.36
CA PHE A 134 8.81 0.23 8.79
C PHE A 134 8.64 1.45 9.70
N GLY A 135 8.57 2.68 9.14
CA GLY A 135 8.65 3.90 9.92
C GLY A 135 10.05 4.00 10.54
N GLU A 136 10.11 4.19 11.87
CA GLU A 136 11.38 4.24 12.60
C GLU A 136 11.85 2.86 13.09
N ARG A 137 11.10 1.79 12.77
CA ARG A 137 11.49 0.42 13.16
C ARG A 137 12.66 -0.05 12.31
N SER A 138 13.61 -0.76 12.92
CA SER A 138 14.68 -1.43 12.19
C SER A 138 14.15 -2.62 11.38
N LEU A 139 14.77 -2.93 10.24
CA LEU A 139 14.49 -4.15 9.50
C LEU A 139 14.68 -5.38 10.41
N PRO A 140 13.77 -6.36 10.35
CA PRO A 140 13.96 -7.62 11.05
C PRO A 140 15.30 -8.25 10.68
N ARG A 141 15.93 -8.91 11.63
CA ARG A 141 17.22 -9.60 11.38
C ARG A 141 17.07 -10.73 10.37
N ARG A 142 15.95 -11.42 10.40
CA ARG A 142 15.59 -12.52 9.50
C ARG A 142 14.20 -12.25 8.97
N PHE A 143 14.06 -12.12 7.66
CA PHE A 143 12.77 -11.83 7.05
C PHE A 143 12.65 -12.43 5.65
N ILE A 144 11.41 -12.55 5.20
CA ILE A 144 11.05 -12.68 3.81
C ILE A 144 10.16 -11.50 3.41
N SER A 145 10.37 -10.99 2.21
CA SER A 145 9.56 -9.89 1.69
C SER A 145 8.99 -10.20 0.31
N LEU A 146 7.84 -9.62 0.04
CA LEU A 146 7.17 -9.62 -1.24
C LEU A 146 6.95 -8.18 -1.67
N THR A 147 7.31 -7.87 -2.90
CA THR A 147 7.08 -6.55 -3.50
C THR A 147 6.26 -6.72 -4.77
N LYS A 148 5.25 -5.86 -4.94
CA LYS A 148 4.38 -5.87 -6.11
C LYS A 148 3.97 -4.45 -6.50
N SER A 149 4.11 -4.14 -7.77
CA SER A 149 3.46 -2.99 -8.40
C SER A 149 2.19 -3.44 -9.11
N HIS A 150 1.15 -2.65 -9.04
CA HIS A 150 -0.08 -2.91 -9.80
C HIS A 150 -0.73 -1.60 -10.23
N ALA A 151 -1.34 -1.60 -11.42
CA ALA A 151 -2.11 -0.48 -11.89
C ALA A 151 -3.36 -0.28 -11.03
N PHE A 152 -3.73 0.96 -10.77
CA PHE A 152 -5.00 1.28 -10.13
C PHE A 152 -6.15 0.98 -11.11
N ASP A 153 -6.97 -0.02 -10.79
CA ASP A 153 -8.13 -0.39 -11.59
C ASP A 153 -9.18 0.73 -11.51
N GLY A 154 -9.37 1.44 -12.62
CA GLY A 154 -10.40 2.48 -12.77
C GLY A 154 -9.90 3.93 -12.73
N SER A 155 -8.59 4.21 -12.72
CA SER A 155 -8.12 5.59 -12.91
C SER A 155 -7.72 5.86 -14.36
N SER A 156 -8.30 6.91 -14.96
CA SER A 156 -7.88 7.45 -16.25
C SER A 156 -6.48 8.10 -16.22
N CYS A 157 -5.85 8.15 -15.04
CA CYS A 157 -4.63 8.91 -14.79
C CYS A 157 -3.39 8.04 -14.61
N GLY A 158 -3.45 6.73 -14.87
CA GLY A 158 -2.26 5.86 -14.86
C GLY A 158 -1.56 5.75 -13.49
N GLY A 159 -2.30 5.88 -12.39
CA GLY A 159 -1.74 5.75 -11.05
C GLY A 159 -1.19 4.35 -10.80
N GLU A 160 0.05 4.27 -10.33
CA GLU A 160 0.69 3.02 -9.93
C GLU A 160 0.62 2.87 -8.42
N TRP A 161 0.23 1.69 -7.97
CA TRP A 161 0.28 1.30 -6.57
C TRP A 161 1.47 0.39 -6.32
N ARG A 162 2.14 0.64 -5.22
CA ARG A 162 3.22 -0.21 -4.75
C ARG A 162 2.87 -0.83 -3.42
N LEU A 163 3.05 -2.12 -3.37
CA LEU A 163 2.86 -2.94 -2.19
C LEU A 163 4.19 -3.55 -1.79
N ILE A 164 4.54 -3.44 -0.51
CA ILE A 164 5.63 -4.19 0.10
C ILE A 164 5.07 -4.89 1.33
N LEU A 165 5.27 -6.20 1.40
CA LEU A 165 4.98 -7.02 2.57
C LEU A 165 6.30 -7.55 3.11
N VAL A 166 6.51 -7.48 4.42
CA VAL A 166 7.71 -8.02 5.08
C VAL A 166 7.28 -8.83 6.28
N LEU A 167 7.61 -10.11 6.27
CA LEU A 167 7.39 -11.04 7.36
C LEU A 167 8.68 -11.18 8.19
N ASP A 168 8.63 -10.81 9.44
CA ASP A 168 9.63 -11.12 10.43
C ASP A 168 9.54 -12.61 10.81
N LEU A 169 10.61 -13.38 10.56
CA LEU A 169 10.65 -14.82 10.78
C LEU A 169 10.80 -15.18 12.26
N ASP A 170 11.27 -14.26 13.09
CA ASP A 170 11.47 -14.49 14.51
C ASP A 170 10.17 -14.21 15.32
N THR A 171 9.39 -13.23 14.92
CA THR A 171 8.15 -12.83 15.62
C THR A 171 6.88 -13.28 14.92
N HIS A 172 6.94 -13.72 13.66
CA HIS A 172 5.80 -14.00 12.78
C HIS A 172 4.88 -12.78 12.56
N GLU A 173 5.40 -11.58 12.74
CA GLU A 173 4.70 -10.34 12.40
C GLU A 173 4.92 -10.02 10.92
N LEU A 174 3.82 -9.91 10.17
CA LEU A 174 3.82 -9.41 8.80
C LEU A 174 3.49 -7.92 8.82
N THR A 175 4.38 -7.10 8.28
CA THR A 175 4.15 -5.67 8.07
C THR A 175 3.91 -5.42 6.59
N GLY A 176 2.81 -4.74 6.28
CA GLY A 176 2.45 -4.34 4.93
C GLY A 176 2.45 -2.83 4.77
N TYR A 177 2.92 -2.38 3.63
CA TYR A 177 2.89 -0.98 3.23
C TYR A 177 2.47 -0.88 1.76
N GLN A 178 1.47 -0.05 1.51
CA GLN A 178 1.02 0.26 0.15
C GLN A 178 0.90 1.77 -0.01
N TRP A 179 1.36 2.28 -1.14
CA TRP A 179 1.15 3.68 -1.49
C TRP A 179 0.86 3.82 -2.98
N GLY A 180 0.12 4.84 -3.32
CA GLY A 180 -0.21 5.17 -4.69
C GLY A 180 -0.57 6.63 -4.85
N CYS A 181 -0.43 7.11 -6.08
CA CYS A 181 -0.92 8.42 -6.49
C CYS A 181 -2.13 8.23 -7.38
N TRP A 182 -3.15 9.04 -7.14
CA TRP A 182 -4.30 9.22 -8.01
C TRP A 182 -4.39 10.70 -8.35
N LEU A 183 -4.01 11.02 -9.54
CA LEU A 183 -4.24 12.35 -10.12
C LEU A 183 -5.20 12.21 -11.29
#